data_2b5ead2f101015d9e91d50b2861dda49
#
_entry.id   2b5ead2f101015d9e91d50b2861dda49
#
_cell.length_a   1.000
_cell.length_b   1.000
_cell.length_c   1.000
_cell.angle_alpha   90.00
_cell.angle_beta   90.00
_cell.angle_gamma   90.00
#
_symmetry.space_group_name_H-M   'P 1'
#
loop_
_entity.id
_entity.type
_entity.pdbx_description
1 polymer ?
#
loop_
_entity_poly.entity_id
_entity_poly.type
_entity_poly.pdbx_seq_one_letter_code
_entity_poly.pdbx_strand_id
1 'polypeptide(L)'
;MAKHLLLILALLLGCSSVSFAQKHNGKKGDDMRRELREFKIKFIAQEIDLKEDQKSAFVDLYNEMSDKRNEVMRDAWKMERALKNNKDATEADYQAVTDAMTKAKAQDAEIEKSYDDRFAKILSQKQIFKMKEAEMEFRKKIDEMRQKRGKKGGK
;
A
#
# COMPACT_ATOMS: atom_id res chain seq x y z
N MET A 1 -18.96 -0.79 11.60
CA MET A 1 -17.83 -1.37 10.86
C MET A 1 -16.52 -0.56 11.02
N ALA A 2 -16.52 0.76 10.92
CA ALA A 2 -15.31 1.57 11.12
C ALA A 2 -14.61 1.42 12.49
N LYS A 3 -15.35 1.15 13.56
CA LYS A 3 -14.79 0.98 14.92
C LYS A 3 -13.98 -0.33 15.08
N HIS A 4 -14.38 -1.40 14.42
CA HIS A 4 -13.66 -2.68 14.46
C HIS A 4 -12.37 -2.64 13.64
N LEU A 5 -12.35 -1.90 12.55
CA LEU A 5 -11.15 -1.68 11.73
C LEU A 5 -10.05 -0.95 12.52
N LEU A 6 -10.42 0.06 13.31
CA LEU A 6 -9.48 0.79 14.17
C LEU A 6 -8.90 -0.08 15.28
N LEU A 7 -9.67 -1.00 15.85
CA LEU A 7 -9.22 -1.93 16.88
C LEU A 7 -8.25 -2.99 16.35
N ILE A 8 -8.54 -3.57 15.18
CA ILE A 8 -7.68 -4.58 14.56
C ILE A 8 -6.36 -3.97 14.10
N LEU A 9 -6.41 -2.76 13.57
CA LEU A 9 -5.23 -2.04 13.12
C LEU A 9 -4.37 -1.55 14.32
N ALA A 10 -4.99 -1.24 15.46
CA ALA A 10 -4.30 -0.91 16.70
C ALA A 10 -3.58 -2.13 17.32
N LEU A 11 -4.15 -3.34 17.21
CA LEU A 11 -3.55 -4.59 17.67
C LEU A 11 -2.30 -4.98 16.89
N LEU A 12 -2.28 -4.75 15.55
CA LEU A 12 -1.09 -4.99 14.72
C LEU A 12 0.07 -4.03 15.02
N LEU A 13 -0.21 -2.91 15.67
CA LEU A 13 0.75 -1.85 15.94
C LEU A 13 1.17 -1.76 17.44
N GLY A 14 0.54 -2.55 18.30
CA GLY A 14 0.66 -2.44 19.78
C GLY A 14 1.70 -3.33 20.45
N CYS A 15 2.29 -4.29 19.77
CA CYS A 15 3.28 -5.19 20.36
C CYS A 15 4.68 -4.90 19.87
N SER A 16 5.41 -4.03 20.54
CA SER A 16 6.87 -4.21 20.73
C SER A 16 7.46 -3.10 21.58
N SER A 17 7.47 -3.33 22.87
CA SER A 17 8.48 -2.75 23.75
C SER A 17 9.30 -3.92 24.30
N VAL A 18 10.23 -4.43 23.52
CA VAL A 18 11.37 -5.18 24.05
C VAL A 18 12.59 -4.76 23.25
N SER A 19 13.46 -4.02 23.90
CA SER A 19 14.79 -3.68 23.42
C SER A 19 15.61 -4.96 23.26
N PHE A 20 15.91 -5.31 22.01
CA PHE A 20 17.05 -6.16 21.70
C PHE A 20 17.68 -5.65 20.39
N ALA A 21 18.81 -5.00 20.54
CA ALA A 21 19.70 -4.64 19.45
C ALA A 21 20.28 -5.93 18.86
N GLN A 22 19.82 -6.32 17.67
CA GLN A 22 20.62 -7.13 16.73
C GLN A 22 19.94 -7.24 15.36
N LYS A 23 20.54 -6.65 14.37
CA LYS A 23 20.68 -6.99 12.93
C LYS A 23 19.72 -8.06 12.35
N HIS A 24 18.39 -7.74 12.29
CA HIS A 24 17.38 -8.50 11.56
C HIS A 24 16.29 -7.60 10.95
N ASN A 25 16.69 -6.43 10.38
CA ASN A 25 15.73 -5.45 9.87
C ASN A 25 14.99 -5.87 8.57
N GLY A 26 15.51 -6.80 7.80
CA GLY A 26 14.87 -7.24 6.54
C GLY A 26 13.60 -8.07 6.79
N LYS A 27 13.70 -9.13 7.55
CA LYS A 27 12.62 -10.11 7.78
C LYS A 27 11.39 -9.49 8.43
N LYS A 28 11.57 -8.66 9.45
CA LYS A 28 10.46 -7.98 10.16
C LYS A 28 9.74 -6.94 9.28
N GLY A 29 10.46 -6.29 8.36
CA GLY A 29 9.88 -5.34 7.41
C GLY A 29 9.05 -6.03 6.33
N ASP A 30 9.47 -7.20 5.88
CA ASP A 30 8.76 -7.97 4.86
C ASP A 30 7.52 -8.65 5.44
N ASP A 31 7.60 -9.17 6.68
CA ASP A 31 6.44 -9.70 7.40
C ASP A 31 5.37 -8.63 7.61
N MET A 32 5.74 -7.43 8.03
CA MET A 32 4.80 -6.31 8.21
C MET A 32 4.14 -5.88 6.87
N ARG A 33 4.90 -5.88 5.76
CA ARG A 33 4.32 -5.56 4.43
C ARG A 33 3.32 -6.62 4.00
N ARG A 34 3.63 -7.89 4.25
CA ARG A 34 2.72 -9.00 3.95
C ARG A 34 1.44 -8.90 4.76
N GLU A 35 1.54 -8.70 6.08
CA GLU A 35 0.39 -8.51 6.96
C GLU A 35 -0.49 -7.32 6.53
N LEU A 36 0.14 -6.19 6.17
CA LEU A 36 -0.59 -5.01 5.69
C LEU A 36 -1.30 -5.28 4.35
N ARG A 37 -0.69 -6.06 3.45
CA ARG A 37 -1.30 -6.47 2.18
C ARG A 37 -2.50 -7.37 2.43
N GLU A 38 -2.35 -8.40 3.25
CA GLU A 38 -3.44 -9.31 3.61
C GLU A 38 -4.61 -8.57 4.26
N PHE A 39 -4.30 -7.64 5.14
CA PHE A 39 -5.30 -6.79 5.78
C PHE A 39 -6.02 -5.90 4.76
N LYS A 40 -5.29 -5.29 3.81
CA LYS A 40 -5.87 -4.49 2.73
C LYS A 40 -6.83 -5.32 1.88
N ILE A 41 -6.43 -6.53 1.49
CA ILE A 41 -7.26 -7.44 0.68
C ILE A 41 -8.54 -7.82 1.44
N LYS A 42 -8.43 -8.17 2.71
CA LYS A 42 -9.61 -8.48 3.56
C LYS A 42 -10.56 -7.28 3.68
N PHE A 43 -10.01 -6.09 3.87
CA PHE A 43 -10.79 -4.85 3.94
C PHE A 43 -11.56 -4.62 2.64
N ILE A 44 -10.88 -4.67 1.49
CA ILE A 44 -11.51 -4.49 0.18
C ILE A 44 -12.58 -5.55 -0.06
N ALA A 45 -12.28 -6.82 0.22
CA ALA A 45 -13.23 -7.93 0.05
C ALA A 45 -14.53 -7.72 0.83
N GLN A 46 -14.45 -7.14 2.04
CA GLN A 46 -15.62 -6.80 2.85
C GLN A 46 -16.41 -5.63 2.26
N GLU A 47 -15.71 -4.57 1.80
CA GLU A 47 -16.39 -3.38 1.25
C GLU A 47 -17.11 -3.67 -0.09
N ILE A 48 -16.61 -4.63 -0.88
CA ILE A 48 -17.23 -5.01 -2.15
C ILE A 48 -18.27 -6.13 -2.01
N ASP A 49 -18.55 -6.59 -0.79
CA ASP A 49 -19.42 -7.76 -0.54
C ASP A 49 -18.99 -8.97 -1.40
N LEU A 50 -17.68 -9.30 -1.36
CA LEU A 50 -17.07 -10.34 -2.19
C LEU A 50 -17.68 -11.71 -1.87
N LYS A 51 -18.20 -12.39 -2.89
CA LYS A 51 -18.81 -13.72 -2.75
C LYS A 51 -17.72 -14.80 -2.58
N GLU A 52 -18.09 -15.93 -1.98
CA GLU A 52 -17.17 -17.04 -1.70
C GLU A 52 -16.54 -17.60 -2.98
N ASP A 53 -17.33 -17.74 -4.04
CA ASP A 53 -16.90 -18.22 -5.36
C ASP A 53 -15.97 -17.25 -6.11
N GLN A 54 -15.95 -15.96 -5.73
CA GLN A 54 -15.08 -14.94 -6.32
C GLN A 54 -13.73 -14.82 -5.59
N LYS A 55 -13.63 -15.30 -4.33
CA LYS A 55 -12.51 -14.98 -3.44
C LYS A 55 -11.15 -15.38 -3.97
N SER A 56 -10.98 -16.63 -4.40
CA SER A 56 -9.66 -17.12 -4.84
C SER A 56 -9.18 -16.32 -6.04
N ALA A 57 -10.02 -16.23 -7.09
CA ALA A 57 -9.68 -15.51 -8.32
C ALA A 57 -9.40 -14.01 -8.06
N PHE A 58 -10.16 -13.39 -7.15
CA PHE A 58 -9.96 -11.99 -6.75
C PHE A 58 -8.62 -11.81 -6.05
N VAL A 59 -8.30 -12.64 -5.05
CA VAL A 59 -7.05 -12.52 -4.27
C VAL A 59 -5.83 -12.71 -5.16
N ASP A 60 -5.86 -13.70 -6.06
CA ASP A 60 -4.75 -13.97 -6.97
C ASP A 60 -4.54 -12.79 -7.92
N LEU A 61 -5.62 -12.31 -8.55
CA LEU A 61 -5.56 -11.18 -9.48
C LEU A 61 -5.13 -9.88 -8.80
N TYR A 62 -5.63 -9.63 -7.58
CA TYR A 62 -5.28 -8.45 -6.80
C TYR A 62 -3.81 -8.46 -6.37
N ASN A 63 -3.30 -9.62 -5.96
CA ASN A 63 -1.88 -9.78 -5.64
C ASN A 63 -0.99 -9.54 -6.85
N GLU A 64 -1.32 -10.15 -8.00
CA GLU A 64 -0.58 -9.95 -9.25
C GLU A 64 -0.51 -8.47 -9.65
N MET A 65 -1.67 -7.78 -9.64
CA MET A 65 -1.72 -6.35 -9.91
C MET A 65 -0.86 -5.55 -8.92
N SER A 66 -1.00 -5.84 -7.62
CA SER A 66 -0.26 -5.14 -6.57
C SER A 66 1.24 -5.32 -6.69
N ASP A 67 1.71 -6.50 -7.09
CA ASP A 67 3.14 -6.76 -7.25
C ASP A 67 3.70 -5.98 -8.44
N LYS A 68 3.00 -5.93 -9.57
CA LYS A 68 3.40 -5.12 -10.73
C LYS A 68 3.43 -3.62 -10.40
N ARG A 69 2.40 -3.12 -9.70
CA ARG A 69 2.34 -1.72 -9.25
C ARG A 69 3.49 -1.38 -8.30
N ASN A 70 3.81 -2.28 -7.36
CA ASN A 70 4.95 -2.11 -6.46
C ASN A 70 6.29 -2.13 -7.19
N GLU A 71 6.42 -2.94 -8.23
CA GLU A 71 7.65 -3.03 -9.03
C GLU A 71 7.95 -1.71 -9.73
N VAL A 72 6.97 -1.12 -10.44
CA VAL A 72 7.18 0.15 -11.17
C VAL A 72 7.42 1.33 -10.22
N MET A 73 6.86 1.31 -9.03
CA MET A 73 7.04 2.38 -8.04
C MET A 73 8.34 2.25 -7.24
N ARG A 74 8.93 1.06 -7.18
CA ARG A 74 10.04 0.73 -6.27
C ARG A 74 11.26 1.63 -6.41
N ASP A 75 11.68 1.86 -7.65
CA ASP A 75 12.92 2.60 -7.90
C ASP A 75 12.71 4.10 -7.69
N ALA A 76 11.57 4.64 -8.07
CA ALA A 76 11.18 6.02 -7.76
C ALA A 76 11.14 6.26 -6.24
N TRP A 77 10.59 5.34 -5.44
CA TRP A 77 10.62 5.45 -3.98
C TRP A 77 12.02 5.32 -3.38
N LYS A 78 12.91 4.55 -4.00
CA LYS A 78 14.32 4.50 -3.56
C LYS A 78 15.00 5.83 -3.81
N MET A 79 14.83 6.42 -4.99
CA MET A 79 15.37 7.73 -5.33
C MET A 79 14.83 8.82 -4.40
N GLU A 80 13.52 8.87 -4.16
CA GLU A 80 12.90 9.80 -3.22
C GLU A 80 13.48 9.68 -1.81
N ARG A 81 13.68 8.46 -1.34
CA ARG A 81 14.25 8.21 -0.01
C ARG A 81 15.70 8.62 0.09
N ALA A 82 16.50 8.37 -0.96
CA ALA A 82 17.88 8.82 -1.05
C ALA A 82 17.97 10.36 -1.03
N LEU A 83 17.11 11.03 -1.82
CA LEU A 83 17.03 12.48 -1.87
C LEU A 83 16.71 13.10 -0.49
N LYS A 84 15.73 12.55 0.23
CA LYS A 84 15.35 13.05 1.58
C LYS A 84 16.46 12.93 2.61
N ASN A 85 17.41 12.04 2.41
CA ASN A 85 18.58 11.83 3.29
C ASN A 85 19.83 12.54 2.79
N ASN A 86 19.81 13.16 1.60
CA ASN A 86 20.93 13.89 1.03
C ASN A 86 20.84 15.37 1.40
N LYS A 87 21.75 15.84 2.26
CA LYS A 87 21.83 17.25 2.68
C LYS A 87 22.39 18.17 1.59
N ASP A 88 23.14 17.59 0.66
CA ASP A 88 23.83 18.31 -0.43
C ASP A 88 23.09 18.11 -1.77
N ALA A 89 21.79 17.81 -1.71
CA ALA A 89 20.96 17.57 -2.90
C ALA A 89 20.88 18.83 -3.77
N THR A 90 21.10 18.65 -5.05
CA THR A 90 21.05 19.71 -6.08
C THR A 90 19.67 19.81 -6.72
N GLU A 91 19.37 20.92 -7.40
CA GLU A 91 18.14 21.07 -8.21
C GLU A 91 18.00 19.94 -9.25
N ALA A 92 19.11 19.47 -9.82
CA ALA A 92 19.12 18.34 -10.76
C ALA A 92 18.68 17.03 -10.08
N ASP A 93 19.04 16.81 -8.82
CA ASP A 93 18.59 15.63 -8.06
C ASP A 93 17.08 15.69 -7.79
N TYR A 94 16.55 16.87 -7.41
CA TYR A 94 15.11 17.08 -7.24
C TYR A 94 14.36 16.86 -8.55
N GLN A 95 14.85 17.38 -9.68
CA GLN A 95 14.24 17.18 -10.99
C GLN A 95 14.23 15.70 -11.37
N ALA A 96 15.34 14.98 -11.22
CA ALA A 96 15.45 13.56 -11.54
C ALA A 96 14.45 12.71 -10.74
N VAL A 97 14.28 12.99 -9.44
CA VAL A 97 13.29 12.29 -8.60
C VAL A 97 11.86 12.63 -9.03
N THR A 98 11.58 13.90 -9.34
CA THR A 98 10.26 14.33 -9.81
C THR A 98 9.88 13.64 -11.10
N ASP A 99 10.79 13.55 -12.07
CA ASP A 99 10.58 12.87 -13.34
C ASP A 99 10.36 11.35 -13.14
N ALA A 100 11.18 10.72 -12.31
CA ALA A 100 11.05 9.31 -11.97
C ALA A 100 9.69 9.01 -11.32
N MET A 101 9.24 9.85 -10.38
CA MET A 101 7.94 9.70 -9.73
C MET A 101 6.76 9.91 -10.70
N THR A 102 6.88 10.88 -11.60
CA THR A 102 5.86 11.14 -12.62
C THR A 102 5.73 9.96 -13.59
N LYS A 103 6.85 9.44 -14.07
CA LYS A 103 6.90 8.26 -14.94
C LYS A 103 6.31 7.03 -14.26
N ALA A 104 6.71 6.77 -13.02
CA ALA A 104 6.22 5.62 -12.26
C ALA A 104 4.71 5.70 -12.00
N LYS A 105 4.15 6.89 -11.70
CA LYS A 105 2.70 7.08 -11.56
C LYS A 105 1.94 6.86 -12.86
N ALA A 106 2.47 7.28 -13.99
CA ALA A 106 1.86 7.00 -15.29
C ALA A 106 1.81 5.50 -15.57
N GLN A 107 2.92 4.79 -15.32
CA GLN A 107 2.97 3.32 -15.46
C GLN A 107 2.03 2.60 -14.48
N ASP A 108 1.93 3.07 -13.24
CA ASP A 108 0.99 2.53 -12.24
C ASP A 108 -0.47 2.65 -12.72
N ALA A 109 -0.85 3.79 -13.30
CA ALA A 109 -2.18 4.01 -13.85
C ALA A 109 -2.47 3.09 -15.07
N GLU A 110 -1.50 2.87 -15.94
CA GLU A 110 -1.63 1.94 -17.07
C GLU A 110 -1.78 0.48 -16.61
N ILE A 111 -1.04 0.08 -15.57
CA ILE A 111 -1.22 -1.23 -14.96
C ILE A 111 -2.64 -1.36 -14.41
N GLU A 112 -3.11 -0.41 -13.59
CA GLU A 112 -4.46 -0.44 -13.03
C GLU A 112 -5.50 -0.60 -14.13
N LYS A 113 -5.41 0.22 -15.19
CA LYS A 113 -6.31 0.14 -16.35
C LYS A 113 -6.27 -1.23 -17.03
N SER A 114 -5.08 -1.82 -17.20
CA SER A 114 -4.93 -3.14 -17.82
C SER A 114 -5.59 -4.28 -17.03
N TYR A 115 -5.81 -4.09 -15.73
CA TYR A 115 -6.49 -5.06 -14.87
C TYR A 115 -8.00 -4.86 -14.79
N ASP A 116 -8.55 -3.72 -15.18
CA ASP A 116 -10.00 -3.45 -15.14
C ASP A 116 -10.80 -4.52 -15.91
N ASP A 117 -10.38 -4.88 -17.13
CA ASP A 117 -11.04 -5.93 -17.94
C ASP A 117 -10.92 -7.32 -17.30
N ARG A 118 -9.81 -7.58 -16.61
CA ARG A 118 -9.59 -8.86 -15.91
C ARG A 118 -10.48 -8.95 -14.67
N PHE A 119 -10.61 -7.87 -13.91
CA PHE A 119 -11.54 -7.80 -12.80
C PHE A 119 -13.00 -7.89 -13.24
N ALA A 120 -13.37 -7.32 -14.40
CA ALA A 120 -14.73 -7.41 -14.95
C ALA A 120 -15.18 -8.83 -15.26
N LYS A 121 -14.25 -9.79 -15.40
CA LYS A 121 -14.58 -11.22 -15.55
C LYS A 121 -14.93 -11.92 -14.23
N ILE A 122 -14.57 -11.30 -13.10
CA ILE A 122 -14.72 -11.86 -11.75
C ILE A 122 -15.75 -11.08 -10.94
N LEU A 123 -15.76 -9.76 -11.11
CA LEU A 123 -16.52 -8.79 -10.33
C LEU A 123 -17.58 -8.09 -11.18
N SER A 124 -18.68 -7.70 -10.57
CA SER A 124 -19.63 -6.76 -11.20
C SER A 124 -19.04 -5.35 -11.26
N GLN A 125 -19.55 -4.49 -12.15
CA GLN A 125 -19.12 -3.08 -12.24
C GLN A 125 -19.31 -2.34 -10.92
N LYS A 126 -20.36 -2.65 -10.15
CA LYS A 126 -20.56 -2.10 -8.81
C LYS A 126 -19.46 -2.51 -7.84
N GLN A 127 -19.01 -3.76 -7.89
CA GLN A 127 -17.91 -4.24 -7.05
C GLN A 127 -16.58 -3.60 -7.45
N ILE A 128 -16.31 -3.42 -8.75
CA ILE A 128 -15.11 -2.72 -9.24
C ILE A 128 -15.09 -1.27 -8.76
N PHE A 129 -16.21 -0.55 -8.88
CA PHE A 129 -16.34 0.81 -8.38
C PHE A 129 -16.04 0.89 -6.87
N LYS A 130 -16.71 0.04 -6.07
CA LYS A 130 -16.48 -0.04 -4.63
C LYS A 130 -15.05 -0.45 -4.27
N MET A 131 -14.39 -1.31 -5.05
CA MET A 131 -12.99 -1.69 -4.86
C MET A 131 -12.08 -0.46 -4.95
N LYS A 132 -12.28 0.37 -5.97
CA LYS A 132 -11.51 1.62 -6.14
C LYS A 132 -11.76 2.61 -4.99
N GLU A 133 -12.99 2.76 -4.54
CA GLU A 133 -13.31 3.57 -3.35
C GLU A 133 -12.62 3.02 -2.09
N ALA A 134 -12.70 1.71 -1.85
CA ALA A 134 -12.07 1.06 -0.71
C ALA A 134 -10.53 1.21 -0.73
N GLU A 135 -9.90 1.15 -1.90
CA GLU A 135 -8.47 1.41 -2.03
C GLU A 135 -8.09 2.84 -1.64
N MET A 136 -8.87 3.83 -2.08
CA MET A 136 -8.65 5.23 -1.70
C MET A 136 -8.84 5.45 -0.19
N GLU A 137 -9.90 4.88 0.38
CA GLU A 137 -10.16 4.96 1.81
C GLU A 137 -9.06 4.30 2.64
N PHE A 138 -8.61 3.12 2.24
CA PHE A 138 -7.52 2.42 2.90
C PHE A 138 -6.24 3.27 2.90
N ARG A 139 -5.87 3.83 1.75
CA ARG A 139 -4.70 4.72 1.61
C ARG A 139 -4.79 5.92 2.54
N LYS A 140 -5.94 6.60 2.54
CA LYS A 140 -6.18 7.75 3.44
C LYS A 140 -6.00 7.36 4.91
N LYS A 141 -6.55 6.23 5.35
CA LYS A 141 -6.41 5.75 6.73
C LYS A 141 -4.95 5.46 7.10
N ILE A 142 -4.19 4.84 6.19
CA ILE A 142 -2.75 4.59 6.42
C ILE A 142 -1.98 5.90 6.56
N ASP A 143 -2.25 6.89 5.72
CA ASP A 143 -1.57 8.18 5.76
C ASP A 143 -1.90 8.97 7.05
N GLU A 144 -3.16 8.97 7.48
CA GLU A 144 -3.57 9.56 8.76
C GLU A 144 -2.84 8.93 9.96
N MET A 145 -2.68 7.60 9.95
CA MET A 145 -1.96 6.90 11.01
C MET A 145 -0.46 7.24 11.01
N ARG A 146 0.15 7.34 9.84
CA ARG A 146 1.57 7.74 9.71
C ARG A 146 1.78 9.15 10.26
N GLN A 147 0.89 10.09 9.93
CA GLN A 147 0.95 11.47 10.43
C GLN A 147 0.81 11.53 11.96
N LYS A 148 -0.14 10.78 12.53
CA LYS A 148 -0.33 10.72 14.00
C LYS A 148 0.90 10.16 14.72
N ARG A 149 1.61 9.19 14.12
CA ARG A 149 2.86 8.64 14.66
C ARG A 149 4.00 9.64 14.60
N GLY A 150 4.18 10.33 13.47
CA GLY A 150 5.21 11.35 13.31
C GLY A 150 5.10 12.46 14.36
N LYS A 151 3.86 12.87 14.71
CA LYS A 151 3.60 13.88 15.75
C LYS A 151 3.88 13.40 17.19
N LYS A 152 3.82 12.09 17.46
CA LYS A 152 4.10 11.52 18.79
C LYS A 152 5.59 11.22 19.04
N GLY A 153 6.37 11.06 17.99
CA GLY A 153 7.81 10.76 18.09
C GLY A 153 8.71 12.01 18.10
N GLY A 154 8.14 13.20 17.98
CA GLY A 154 8.86 14.49 17.95
C GLY A 154 8.75 15.33 19.24
N LYS A 155 8.42 14.68 20.38
CA LYS A 155 8.45 15.31 21.70
C LYS A 155 9.50 14.67 22.58
#